data_c3207b73fe6509fec7b8a5907f258e95
#
_entry.id   c3207b73fe6509fec7b8a5907f258e95
#
_cell.length_a   1.000
_cell.length_b   1.000
_cell.length_c   1.000
_cell.angle_alpha   90.00
_cell.angle_beta   90.00
_cell.angle_gamma   90.00
#
_symmetry.space_group_name_H-M   'P 1'
#
loop_
_entity.id
_entity.type
_entity.pdbx_description
1 polymer ?
#
loop_
_entity_poly.entity_id
_entity_poly.type
_entity_poly.pdbx_seq_one_letter_code
_entity_poly.pdbx_strand_id
1 'polypeptide(L)'
;MNFHVLTLFPEMIEQGLGTSITGRAMQKGLVSLNAVNIRDYAANKHRKVDDYTYGGGAGMLMQAQPVYDACMAVQSGLNKPARVIYMTPQGSIFTQQKAQELALEENLIILCGHYEGIDERVLEEIVTDEISIGDYVLTGGELPAMVVIDTVSRLIPGVLGNGVSADTDSFMNGLLEYPQYSRPEVWRDKKVPAVLLSGDHAKVDRWRKEQSLERTRLRRPDLYEKYMQEHPDAAKYCK
;
A
#
# COMPACT_ATOMS: atom_id res chain seq x y z
N MET A 1 -13.75 -1.09 -6.15
CA MET A 1 -12.47 -1.80 -5.87
C MET A 1 -12.69 -2.82 -4.78
N ASN A 2 -12.34 -4.09 -5.02
CA ASN A 2 -12.56 -5.17 -4.06
C ASN A 2 -11.22 -5.79 -3.66
N PHE A 3 -10.97 -5.88 -2.36
CA PHE A 3 -9.81 -6.53 -1.78
C PHE A 3 -10.21 -7.86 -1.15
N HIS A 4 -9.58 -8.95 -1.56
CA HIS A 4 -9.71 -10.28 -1.00
C HIS A 4 -8.40 -10.65 -0.32
N VAL A 5 -8.38 -10.83 0.99
CA VAL A 5 -7.16 -11.09 1.75
C VAL A 5 -7.17 -12.52 2.24
N LEU A 6 -6.28 -13.35 1.69
CA LEU A 6 -6.07 -14.72 2.15
C LEU A 6 -5.09 -14.70 3.34
N THR A 7 -5.56 -15.06 4.52
CA THR A 7 -4.82 -14.90 5.78
C THR A 7 -5.17 -15.99 6.78
N LEU A 8 -4.35 -16.14 7.82
CA LEU A 8 -4.66 -16.95 9.00
C LEU A 8 -5.35 -16.15 10.11
N PHE A 9 -5.42 -14.81 9.95
CA PHE A 9 -5.90 -13.86 10.97
C PHE A 9 -6.84 -12.80 10.36
N PRO A 10 -8.02 -13.21 9.84
CA PRO A 10 -8.97 -12.27 9.19
C PRO A 10 -9.37 -11.12 10.09
N GLU A 11 -9.54 -11.34 11.39
CA GLU A 11 -9.91 -10.31 12.36
C GLU A 11 -8.86 -9.19 12.48
N MET A 12 -7.57 -9.48 12.26
CA MET A 12 -6.51 -8.47 12.26
C MET A 12 -6.70 -7.49 11.09
N ILE A 13 -7.04 -8.01 9.92
CA ILE A 13 -7.28 -7.23 8.71
C ILE A 13 -8.56 -6.39 8.87
N GLU A 14 -9.66 -7.01 9.32
CA GLU A 14 -10.96 -6.37 9.48
C GLU A 14 -10.92 -5.23 10.50
N GLN A 15 -10.30 -5.46 11.66
CA GLN A 15 -10.17 -4.44 12.70
C GLN A 15 -9.22 -3.32 12.30
N GLY A 16 -8.10 -3.64 11.63
CA GLY A 16 -7.12 -2.66 11.21
C GLY A 16 -7.65 -1.69 10.15
N LEU A 17 -8.40 -2.19 9.18
CA LEU A 17 -8.92 -1.41 8.05
C LEU A 17 -10.36 -0.92 8.26
N GLY A 18 -11.12 -1.50 9.20
CA GLY A 18 -12.54 -1.17 9.45
C GLY A 18 -12.79 0.21 10.08
N THR A 19 -11.75 1.01 10.29
CA THR A 19 -11.82 2.31 10.97
C THR A 19 -11.38 3.45 10.05
N SER A 20 -11.52 4.71 10.53
CA SER A 20 -11.03 5.92 9.88
C SER A 20 -11.50 6.07 8.41
N ILE A 21 -10.59 6.38 7.50
CA ILE A 21 -10.86 6.67 6.07
C ILE A 21 -11.27 5.38 5.35
N THR A 22 -10.53 4.29 5.53
CA THR A 22 -10.80 3.00 4.89
C THR A 22 -12.15 2.43 5.34
N GLY A 23 -12.46 2.47 6.65
CA GLY A 23 -13.76 2.05 7.17
C GLY A 23 -14.93 2.87 6.61
N ARG A 24 -14.80 4.20 6.48
CA ARG A 24 -15.80 5.04 5.84
C ARG A 24 -15.97 4.75 4.34
N ALA A 25 -14.86 4.44 3.65
CA ALA A 25 -14.89 4.08 2.24
C ALA A 25 -15.66 2.76 2.01
N MET A 26 -15.48 1.78 2.91
CA MET A 26 -16.26 0.53 2.90
C MET A 26 -17.75 0.78 3.16
N GLN A 27 -18.09 1.61 4.16
CA GLN A 27 -19.47 1.98 4.45
C GLN A 27 -20.17 2.66 3.28
N LYS A 28 -19.43 3.41 2.47
CA LYS A 28 -19.92 4.06 1.24
C LYS A 28 -19.93 3.14 0.01
N GLY A 29 -19.44 1.89 0.12
CA GLY A 29 -19.35 0.96 -0.99
C GLY A 29 -18.29 1.34 -2.04
N LEU A 30 -17.36 2.24 -1.74
CA LEU A 30 -16.27 2.63 -2.65
C LEU A 30 -15.20 1.56 -2.74
N VAL A 31 -14.94 0.89 -1.63
CA VAL A 31 -14.08 -0.30 -1.53
C VAL A 31 -14.80 -1.39 -0.77
N SER A 32 -14.47 -2.64 -1.03
CA SER A 32 -14.90 -3.78 -0.23
C SER A 32 -13.69 -4.56 0.28
N LEU A 33 -13.84 -5.20 1.43
CA LEU A 33 -12.84 -6.04 2.05
C LEU A 33 -13.46 -7.41 2.37
N ASN A 34 -12.85 -8.47 1.87
CA ASN A 34 -13.21 -9.85 2.14
C ASN A 34 -11.96 -10.57 2.71
N ALA A 35 -11.88 -10.69 4.02
CA ALA A 35 -10.81 -11.42 4.68
C ALA A 35 -11.18 -12.91 4.77
N VAL A 36 -10.43 -13.73 4.06
CA VAL A 36 -10.66 -15.16 3.90
C VAL A 36 -9.70 -15.96 4.78
N ASN A 37 -10.25 -16.76 5.69
CA ASN A 37 -9.44 -17.62 6.55
C ASN A 37 -8.97 -18.85 5.79
N ILE A 38 -7.67 -18.95 5.51
CA ILE A 38 -7.08 -20.11 4.81
C ILE A 38 -7.35 -21.42 5.55
N ARG A 39 -7.49 -21.39 6.90
CA ARG A 39 -7.80 -22.60 7.70
C ARG A 39 -9.14 -23.24 7.35
N ASP A 40 -10.08 -22.48 6.78
CA ASP A 40 -11.40 -23.02 6.39
C ASP A 40 -11.32 -23.94 5.17
N TYR A 41 -10.19 -23.91 4.45
CA TYR A 41 -9.89 -24.74 3.29
C TYR A 41 -8.99 -25.95 3.61
N ALA A 42 -8.63 -26.14 4.89
CA ALA A 42 -7.88 -27.33 5.31
C ALA A 42 -8.79 -28.55 5.38
N ALA A 43 -8.48 -29.60 4.62
CA ALA A 43 -9.28 -30.81 4.56
C ALA A 43 -9.23 -31.68 5.84
N ASN A 44 -8.29 -31.41 6.73
CA ASN A 44 -8.11 -32.21 7.95
C ASN A 44 -9.00 -31.71 9.11
N LYS A 45 -9.34 -32.63 10.03
CA LYS A 45 -10.23 -32.34 11.17
C LYS A 45 -9.75 -31.19 12.09
N HIS A 46 -8.45 -30.97 12.14
CA HIS A 46 -7.83 -29.98 13.02
C HIS A 46 -7.59 -28.62 12.31
N ARG A 47 -8.03 -28.48 11.06
CA ARG A 47 -7.81 -27.27 10.23
C ARG A 47 -6.34 -26.86 10.20
N LYS A 48 -5.44 -27.86 10.18
CA LYS A 48 -3.99 -27.64 10.12
C LYS A 48 -3.62 -27.22 8.70
N VAL A 49 -2.90 -26.11 8.58
CA VAL A 49 -2.49 -25.49 7.31
C VAL A 49 -0.97 -25.45 7.12
N ASP A 50 -0.23 -26.03 8.07
CA ASP A 50 1.23 -25.99 8.13
C ASP A 50 1.81 -27.39 8.26
N ASP A 51 3.07 -27.58 7.81
CA ASP A 51 3.81 -28.83 7.97
C ASP A 51 5.32 -28.56 8.00
N TYR A 52 6.11 -29.57 8.31
CA TYR A 52 7.56 -29.47 8.32
C TYR A 52 8.12 -29.26 6.91
N THR A 53 9.22 -28.47 6.84
CA THR A 53 9.94 -28.25 5.58
C THR A 53 10.72 -29.48 5.15
N TYR A 54 10.72 -29.82 3.86
CA TYR A 54 11.66 -30.79 3.31
C TYR A 54 13.09 -30.28 3.44
N GLY A 55 14.02 -31.19 3.66
CA GLY A 55 15.44 -30.85 3.87
C GLY A 55 15.79 -30.47 5.31
N GLY A 56 14.81 -30.43 6.20
CA GLY A 56 15.00 -30.05 7.61
C GLY A 56 15.07 -28.53 7.79
N GLY A 57 15.18 -28.11 9.03
CA GLY A 57 15.19 -26.70 9.43
C GLY A 57 14.29 -26.43 10.61
N ALA A 58 14.38 -25.25 11.20
CA ALA A 58 13.46 -24.80 12.23
C ALA A 58 12.18 -24.23 11.60
N GLY A 59 11.06 -24.37 12.30
CA GLY A 59 9.79 -23.78 11.88
C GLY A 59 8.91 -24.70 11.03
N MET A 60 7.82 -24.13 10.57
CA MET A 60 6.78 -24.79 9.78
C MET A 60 6.59 -24.01 8.48
N LEU A 61 6.01 -24.65 7.47
CA LEU A 61 5.69 -24.05 6.17
C LEU A 61 4.19 -24.16 5.94
N MET A 62 3.57 -23.15 5.37
CA MET A 62 2.16 -23.24 4.95
C MET A 62 2.01 -24.24 3.80
N GLN A 63 1.06 -25.14 3.94
CA GLN A 63 0.77 -26.19 2.95
C GLN A 63 0.17 -25.60 1.67
N ALA A 64 0.54 -26.16 0.51
CA ALA A 64 0.07 -25.70 -0.80
C ALA A 64 -1.45 -25.80 -0.95
N GLN A 65 -2.06 -26.95 -0.59
CA GLN A 65 -3.47 -27.22 -0.91
C GLN A 65 -4.45 -26.24 -0.26
N PRO A 66 -4.38 -25.91 1.06
CA PRO A 66 -5.31 -24.94 1.66
C PRO A 66 -5.19 -23.53 1.06
N VAL A 67 -3.97 -23.13 0.69
CA VAL A 67 -3.71 -21.83 0.04
C VAL A 67 -4.30 -21.80 -1.36
N TYR A 68 -4.08 -22.86 -2.14
CA TYR A 68 -4.64 -23.01 -3.48
C TYR A 68 -6.17 -22.97 -3.46
N ASP A 69 -6.78 -23.80 -2.61
CA ASP A 69 -8.24 -23.91 -2.52
C ASP A 69 -8.89 -22.59 -2.10
N ALA A 70 -8.28 -21.86 -1.14
CA ALA A 70 -8.74 -20.54 -0.73
C ALA A 70 -8.66 -19.52 -1.90
N CYS A 71 -7.56 -19.54 -2.66
CA CYS A 71 -7.38 -18.68 -3.81
C CYS A 71 -8.41 -18.99 -4.90
N MET A 72 -8.57 -20.26 -5.26
CA MET A 72 -9.52 -20.70 -6.28
C MET A 72 -10.97 -20.44 -5.90
N ALA A 73 -11.33 -20.58 -4.62
CA ALA A 73 -12.66 -20.23 -4.13
C ALA A 73 -12.99 -18.75 -4.37
N VAL A 74 -12.02 -17.85 -4.12
CA VAL A 74 -12.19 -16.43 -4.42
C VAL A 74 -12.25 -16.21 -5.93
N GLN A 75 -11.27 -16.72 -6.70
CA GLN A 75 -11.20 -16.54 -8.16
C GLN A 75 -12.47 -17.00 -8.88
N SER A 76 -13.06 -18.14 -8.46
CA SER A 76 -14.26 -18.70 -9.07
C SER A 76 -15.51 -17.83 -8.89
N GLY A 77 -15.51 -16.95 -7.90
CA GLY A 77 -16.58 -15.98 -7.67
C GLY A 77 -16.43 -14.66 -8.46
N LEU A 78 -15.33 -14.49 -9.20
CA LEU A 78 -15.03 -13.27 -9.93
C LEU A 78 -15.35 -13.42 -11.42
N ASN A 79 -15.76 -12.32 -12.06
CA ASN A 79 -16.05 -12.28 -13.50
C ASN A 79 -14.79 -12.36 -14.37
N LYS A 80 -13.65 -11.98 -13.82
CA LYS A 80 -12.31 -11.97 -14.46
C LYS A 80 -11.28 -12.47 -13.47
N PRO A 81 -10.20 -13.12 -13.94
CA PRO A 81 -9.07 -13.43 -13.08
C PRO A 81 -8.52 -12.17 -12.39
N ALA A 82 -8.39 -12.20 -11.08
CA ALA A 82 -7.77 -11.14 -10.30
C ALA A 82 -6.27 -11.37 -10.17
N ARG A 83 -5.50 -10.30 -10.04
CA ARG A 83 -4.08 -10.39 -9.67
C ARG A 83 -3.97 -10.93 -8.26
N VAL A 84 -3.02 -11.84 -8.06
CA VAL A 84 -2.69 -12.43 -6.76
C VAL A 84 -1.35 -11.89 -6.31
N ILE A 85 -1.38 -11.08 -5.26
CA ILE A 85 -0.23 -10.39 -4.71
C ILE A 85 0.25 -11.14 -3.47
N TYR A 86 1.45 -11.69 -3.50
CA TYR A 86 2.08 -12.28 -2.33
C TYR A 86 2.92 -11.24 -1.59
N MET A 87 2.64 -11.07 -0.29
CA MET A 87 3.40 -10.17 0.57
C MET A 87 4.64 -10.88 1.09
N THR A 88 5.81 -10.54 0.56
CA THR A 88 7.08 -11.21 0.85
C THR A 88 8.26 -10.24 0.84
N PRO A 89 9.28 -10.42 1.71
CA PRO A 89 10.53 -9.65 1.64
C PRO A 89 11.30 -9.82 0.33
N GLN A 90 11.06 -10.91 -0.41
CA GLN A 90 11.73 -11.22 -1.68
C GLN A 90 11.14 -10.47 -2.87
N GLY A 91 9.96 -9.86 -2.70
CA GLY A 91 9.24 -9.17 -3.75
C GLY A 91 9.84 -7.81 -4.13
N SER A 92 9.33 -7.23 -5.21
CA SER A 92 9.66 -5.87 -5.62
C SER A 92 9.18 -4.85 -4.59
N ILE A 93 9.96 -3.77 -4.39
CA ILE A 93 9.61 -2.72 -3.42
C ILE A 93 8.31 -2.03 -3.85
N PHE A 94 7.35 -1.96 -2.93
CA PHE A 94 6.09 -1.25 -3.11
C PHE A 94 6.33 0.26 -3.20
N THR A 95 5.84 0.87 -4.27
CA THR A 95 5.97 2.30 -4.54
C THR A 95 4.61 2.93 -4.82
N GLN A 96 4.53 4.26 -4.78
CA GLN A 96 3.32 4.99 -5.17
C GLN A 96 2.90 4.68 -6.61
N GLN A 97 3.86 4.51 -7.52
CA GLN A 97 3.59 4.11 -8.90
C GLN A 97 2.93 2.72 -8.98
N LYS A 98 3.43 1.76 -8.19
CA LYS A 98 2.80 0.42 -8.11
C LYS A 98 1.39 0.51 -7.53
N ALA A 99 1.17 1.36 -6.53
CA ALA A 99 -0.17 1.59 -5.99
C ALA A 99 -1.14 2.16 -7.03
N GLN A 100 -0.68 3.11 -7.87
CA GLN A 100 -1.47 3.67 -8.97
C GLN A 100 -1.83 2.59 -10.00
N GLU A 101 -0.90 1.70 -10.34
CA GLU A 101 -1.16 0.56 -11.22
C GLU A 101 -2.24 -0.36 -10.64
N LEU A 102 -2.09 -0.75 -9.36
CA LEU A 102 -3.04 -1.62 -8.68
C LEU A 102 -4.42 -0.98 -8.50
N ALA A 103 -4.50 0.34 -8.37
CA ALA A 103 -5.77 1.07 -8.23
C ALA A 103 -6.65 1.01 -9.50
N LEU A 104 -6.12 0.58 -10.64
CA LEU A 104 -6.88 0.38 -11.89
C LEU A 104 -7.61 -0.96 -11.93
N GLU A 105 -7.29 -1.87 -11.02
CA GLU A 105 -7.93 -3.19 -10.96
C GLU A 105 -9.30 -3.12 -10.28
N GLU A 106 -10.20 -4.01 -10.69
CA GLU A 106 -11.50 -4.17 -10.06
C GLU A 106 -11.39 -5.00 -8.77
N ASN A 107 -10.57 -6.07 -8.83
CA ASN A 107 -10.36 -7.03 -7.76
C ASN A 107 -8.87 -7.28 -7.55
N LEU A 108 -8.43 -7.33 -6.30
CA LEU A 108 -7.09 -7.77 -5.91
C LEU A 108 -7.21 -8.89 -4.87
N ILE A 109 -6.45 -9.97 -5.05
CA ILE A 109 -6.25 -11.00 -4.04
C ILE A 109 -4.89 -10.77 -3.41
N ILE A 110 -4.83 -10.64 -2.09
CA ILE A 110 -3.60 -10.42 -1.34
C ILE A 110 -3.36 -11.63 -0.45
N LEU A 111 -2.24 -12.32 -0.67
CA LEU A 111 -1.84 -13.51 0.06
C LEU A 111 -0.87 -13.15 1.18
N CYS A 112 -1.25 -13.44 2.42
CA CYS A 112 -0.45 -13.22 3.62
C CYS A 112 0.20 -14.54 4.03
N GLY A 113 1.54 -14.60 3.97
CA GLY A 113 2.31 -15.74 4.48
C GLY A 113 2.52 -15.66 5.99
N HIS A 114 2.75 -16.82 6.59
CA HIS A 114 3.13 -17.00 7.99
C HIS A 114 4.19 -18.10 8.13
N TYR A 115 4.69 -18.29 9.35
CA TYR A 115 5.75 -19.27 9.65
C TYR A 115 7.04 -18.97 8.88
N GLU A 116 7.65 -20.00 8.25
CA GLU A 116 8.82 -19.84 7.37
C GLU A 116 8.45 -19.46 5.92
N GLY A 117 7.16 -19.32 5.64
CA GLY A 117 6.63 -18.99 4.32
C GLY A 117 5.55 -19.96 3.85
N ILE A 118 5.37 -20.02 2.54
CA ILE A 118 4.36 -20.82 1.84
C ILE A 118 5.08 -21.78 0.90
N ASP A 119 4.53 -22.97 0.70
CA ASP A 119 5.06 -23.97 -0.25
C ASP A 119 5.23 -23.35 -1.64
N GLU A 120 6.45 -23.40 -2.18
CA GLU A 120 6.83 -22.72 -3.44
C GLU A 120 5.95 -23.14 -4.61
N ARG A 121 5.53 -24.39 -4.66
CA ARG A 121 4.72 -24.94 -5.77
C ARG A 121 3.37 -24.22 -5.92
N VAL A 122 2.74 -23.78 -4.84
CA VAL A 122 1.50 -23.02 -4.95
C VAL A 122 1.78 -21.56 -5.28
N LEU A 123 2.89 -21.00 -4.84
CA LEU A 123 3.28 -19.62 -5.23
C LEU A 123 3.50 -19.55 -6.73
N GLU A 124 4.27 -20.48 -7.31
CA GLU A 124 4.49 -20.58 -8.77
C GLU A 124 3.18 -20.72 -9.57
N GLU A 125 2.17 -21.40 -9.00
CA GLU A 125 0.90 -21.65 -9.69
C GLU A 125 -0.06 -20.47 -9.66
N ILE A 126 -0.14 -19.71 -8.52
CA ILE A 126 -1.21 -18.71 -8.34
C ILE A 126 -0.74 -17.28 -8.27
N VAL A 127 0.53 -16.99 -7.91
CA VAL A 127 1.00 -15.63 -7.66
C VAL A 127 1.31 -14.90 -8.97
N THR A 128 0.79 -13.70 -9.11
CA THR A 128 1.09 -12.82 -10.24
C THR A 128 2.10 -11.73 -9.90
N ASP A 129 2.17 -11.34 -8.65
CA ASP A 129 3.03 -10.28 -8.15
C ASP A 129 3.57 -10.62 -6.77
N GLU A 130 4.86 -10.39 -6.57
CA GLU A 130 5.51 -10.42 -5.27
C GLU A 130 5.87 -9.01 -4.84
N ILE A 131 5.42 -8.60 -3.66
CA ILE A 131 5.58 -7.23 -3.17
C ILE A 131 6.21 -7.23 -1.77
N SER A 132 7.26 -6.43 -1.63
CA SER A 132 7.91 -6.08 -0.36
C SER A 132 7.58 -4.65 0.04
N ILE A 133 7.38 -4.39 1.33
CA ILE A 133 7.23 -3.02 1.86
C ILE A 133 8.54 -2.44 2.42
N GLY A 134 9.66 -3.14 2.27
CA GLY A 134 10.98 -2.70 2.71
C GLY A 134 11.89 -3.85 3.15
N ASP A 135 13.16 -3.54 3.36
CA ASP A 135 14.23 -4.49 3.70
C ASP A 135 14.22 -4.85 5.20
N TYR A 136 13.15 -5.45 5.66
CA TYR A 136 12.99 -5.98 7.03
C TYR A 136 11.96 -7.11 7.05
N VAL A 137 12.03 -7.94 8.08
CA VAL A 137 11.17 -9.10 8.23
C VAL A 137 10.11 -8.84 9.30
N LEU A 138 8.86 -9.20 9.01
CA LEU A 138 7.72 -9.15 9.92
C LEU A 138 7.27 -10.58 10.29
N THR A 139 6.40 -10.69 11.27
CA THR A 139 5.87 -11.99 11.74
C THR A 139 4.86 -12.62 10.78
N GLY A 140 4.32 -11.85 9.82
CA GLY A 140 3.36 -12.31 8.82
C GLY A 140 3.06 -11.25 7.79
N GLY A 141 2.26 -11.60 6.79
CA GLY A 141 1.90 -10.75 5.65
C GLY A 141 0.77 -9.75 5.90
N GLU A 142 0.11 -9.79 7.06
CA GLU A 142 -1.09 -8.97 7.33
C GLU A 142 -0.78 -7.48 7.39
N LEU A 143 0.27 -7.06 8.11
CA LEU A 143 0.68 -5.65 8.17
C LEU A 143 1.06 -5.10 6.80
N PRO A 144 1.90 -5.78 6.00
CA PRO A 144 2.16 -5.38 4.62
C PRO A 144 0.90 -5.30 3.77
N ALA A 145 -0.01 -6.27 3.88
CA ALA A 145 -1.29 -6.25 3.16
C ALA A 145 -2.11 -5.01 3.49
N MET A 146 -2.21 -4.65 4.77
CA MET A 146 -2.91 -3.43 5.18
C MET A 146 -2.26 -2.17 4.64
N VAL A 147 -0.93 -2.10 4.58
CA VAL A 147 -0.21 -0.97 3.95
C VAL A 147 -0.56 -0.83 2.48
N VAL A 148 -0.57 -1.95 1.73
CA VAL A 148 -0.94 -1.95 0.31
C VAL A 148 -2.39 -1.53 0.13
N ILE A 149 -3.33 -2.11 0.91
CA ILE A 149 -4.76 -1.79 0.83
C ILE A 149 -5.04 -0.33 1.16
N ASP A 150 -4.46 0.23 2.23
CA ASP A 150 -4.62 1.64 2.58
C ASP A 150 -4.12 2.54 1.46
N THR A 151 -2.89 2.28 0.97
CA THR A 151 -2.27 3.08 -0.08
C THR A 151 -3.08 3.06 -1.38
N VAL A 152 -3.55 1.89 -1.81
CA VAL A 152 -4.37 1.74 -3.03
C VAL A 152 -5.74 2.38 -2.83
N SER A 153 -6.38 2.19 -1.66
CA SER A 153 -7.69 2.76 -1.34
C SER A 153 -7.71 4.28 -1.43
N ARG A 154 -6.64 4.97 -1.02
CA ARG A 154 -6.50 6.44 -1.12
C ARG A 154 -6.60 6.96 -2.55
N LEU A 155 -6.28 6.13 -3.55
CA LEU A 155 -6.31 6.47 -4.97
C LEU A 155 -7.68 6.25 -5.61
N ILE A 156 -8.60 5.58 -4.92
CA ILE A 156 -9.96 5.34 -5.42
C ILE A 156 -10.79 6.63 -5.32
N PRO A 157 -11.43 7.08 -6.40
CA PRO A 157 -12.25 8.29 -6.39
C PRO A 157 -13.30 8.29 -5.26
N GLY A 158 -13.35 9.37 -4.50
CA GLY A 158 -14.32 9.57 -3.41
C GLY A 158 -13.92 8.99 -2.05
N VAL A 159 -12.83 8.24 -1.95
CA VAL A 159 -12.29 7.73 -0.67
C VAL A 159 -11.74 8.88 0.17
N LEU A 160 -10.92 9.74 -0.41
CA LEU A 160 -10.51 11.00 0.20
C LEU A 160 -11.57 12.06 -0.07
N GLY A 161 -11.92 12.83 0.96
CA GLY A 161 -12.99 13.84 0.88
C GLY A 161 -12.68 15.02 -0.05
N ASN A 162 -11.41 15.22 -0.41
CA ASN A 162 -10.95 16.25 -1.34
C ASN A 162 -10.05 15.58 -2.38
N GLY A 163 -10.56 15.37 -3.61
CA GLY A 163 -9.82 14.70 -4.69
C GLY A 163 -8.50 15.37 -5.06
N VAL A 164 -8.41 16.70 -4.85
CA VAL A 164 -7.17 17.48 -5.07
C VAL A 164 -6.07 17.14 -4.05
N SER A 165 -6.43 16.59 -2.89
CA SER A 165 -5.46 16.28 -1.84
C SER A 165 -4.50 15.16 -2.23
N ALA A 166 -4.98 14.15 -2.95
CA ALA A 166 -4.15 13.03 -3.39
C ALA A 166 -3.09 13.46 -4.43
N ASP A 167 -3.42 14.41 -5.32
CA ASP A 167 -2.53 14.82 -6.41
C ASP A 167 -1.30 15.61 -5.93
N THR A 168 -1.36 16.18 -4.73
CA THR A 168 -0.28 16.97 -4.12
C THR A 168 0.53 16.22 -3.07
N ASP A 169 0.13 15.00 -2.71
CA ASP A 169 0.83 14.16 -1.75
C ASP A 169 2.26 13.83 -2.25
N SER A 170 3.15 13.53 -1.31
CA SER A 170 4.50 13.07 -1.62
C SER A 170 4.48 11.88 -2.59
N PHE A 171 5.42 11.86 -3.53
CA PHE A 171 5.64 10.86 -4.58
C PHE A 171 4.64 10.87 -5.75
N MET A 172 3.50 11.57 -5.67
CA MET A 172 2.53 11.62 -6.77
C MET A 172 3.12 12.27 -8.03
N ASN A 173 3.97 13.26 -7.84
CA ASN A 173 4.66 13.99 -8.92
C ASN A 173 6.19 13.86 -8.84
N GLY A 174 6.70 12.82 -8.17
CA GLY A 174 8.13 12.56 -8.03
C GLY A 174 8.85 13.37 -6.95
N LEU A 175 8.16 14.27 -6.24
CA LEU A 175 8.72 15.10 -5.18
C LEU A 175 8.10 14.76 -3.81
N LEU A 176 8.77 15.20 -2.75
CA LEU A 176 8.16 15.29 -1.42
C LEU A 176 7.26 16.51 -1.33
N GLU A 177 6.18 16.40 -0.57
CA GLU A 177 5.26 17.49 -0.29
C GLU A 177 5.96 18.65 0.44
N TYR A 178 5.50 19.87 0.16
CA TYR A 178 5.93 21.09 0.85
C TYR A 178 5.47 21.11 2.32
N PRO A 179 6.06 21.97 3.19
CA PRO A 179 5.65 22.07 4.59
C PRO A 179 4.26 22.69 4.74
N GLN A 180 3.43 22.06 5.56
CA GLN A 180 2.10 22.51 5.91
C GLN A 180 2.09 23.27 7.25
N TYR A 181 1.23 24.29 7.37
CA TYR A 181 1.08 25.10 8.57
C TYR A 181 -0.39 25.19 8.96
N SER A 182 -0.66 25.05 10.26
CA SER A 182 -2.00 25.24 10.83
C SER A 182 -2.07 26.53 11.66
N ARG A 183 -3.27 26.91 12.07
CA ARG A 183 -3.48 27.98 13.05
C ARG A 183 -2.99 27.53 14.44
N PRO A 184 -2.52 28.48 15.28
CA PRO A 184 -2.41 29.94 15.08
C PRO A 184 -1.23 30.35 14.19
N GLU A 185 -1.24 31.61 13.69
CA GLU A 185 -0.17 32.19 12.83
C GLU A 185 1.20 32.18 13.51
N VAL A 186 1.24 32.37 14.81
CA VAL A 186 2.47 32.31 15.63
C VAL A 186 2.33 31.20 16.67
N TRP A 187 3.28 30.26 16.65
CA TRP A 187 3.38 29.22 17.65
C TRP A 187 4.80 29.16 18.23
N ARG A 188 4.94 29.43 19.53
CA ARG A 188 6.25 29.48 20.25
C ARG A 188 7.29 30.31 19.47
N ASP A 189 6.96 31.57 19.15
CA ASP A 189 7.77 32.54 18.40
C ASP A 189 8.08 32.16 16.93
N LYS A 190 7.58 31.05 16.45
CA LYS A 190 7.69 30.64 15.05
C LYS A 190 6.46 31.08 14.27
N LYS A 191 6.70 31.86 13.21
CA LYS A 191 5.64 32.42 12.36
C LYS A 191 5.40 31.56 11.12
N VAL A 192 4.15 31.52 10.68
CA VAL A 192 3.80 31.02 9.35
C VAL A 192 4.48 31.90 8.30
N PRO A 193 5.03 31.34 7.21
CA PRO A 193 5.60 32.12 6.12
C PRO A 193 4.62 33.16 5.58
N ALA A 194 5.05 34.43 5.49
CA ALA A 194 4.18 35.56 5.08
C ALA A 194 3.51 35.33 3.71
N VAL A 195 4.16 34.61 2.80
CA VAL A 195 3.60 34.31 1.48
C VAL A 195 2.28 33.50 1.58
N LEU A 196 2.14 32.64 2.59
CA LEU A 196 0.93 31.84 2.80
C LEU A 196 -0.25 32.67 3.34
N LEU A 197 0.03 33.86 3.86
CA LEU A 197 -0.95 34.81 4.38
C LEU A 197 -1.31 35.91 3.36
N SER A 198 -0.63 35.93 2.20
CA SER A 198 -0.74 37.03 1.23
C SER A 198 -2.05 37.06 0.42
N GLY A 199 -2.78 35.92 0.35
CA GLY A 199 -3.93 35.76 -0.55
C GLY A 199 -3.56 35.66 -2.04
N ASP A 200 -2.27 35.75 -2.40
CA ASP A 200 -1.77 35.64 -3.76
C ASP A 200 -1.48 34.17 -4.10
N HIS A 201 -2.45 33.50 -4.70
CA HIS A 201 -2.36 32.08 -5.03
C HIS A 201 -1.17 31.74 -5.91
N ALA A 202 -0.81 32.59 -6.85
CA ALA A 202 0.33 32.36 -7.75
C ALA A 202 1.67 32.36 -6.97
N LYS A 203 1.83 33.27 -6.02
CA LYS A 203 3.01 33.29 -5.13
C LYS A 203 3.02 32.10 -4.18
N VAL A 204 1.86 31.71 -3.66
CA VAL A 204 1.72 30.53 -2.80
C VAL A 204 2.12 29.25 -3.55
N ASP A 205 1.64 29.06 -4.77
CA ASP A 205 1.94 27.84 -5.55
C ASP A 205 3.41 27.79 -5.97
N ARG A 206 3.99 28.95 -6.33
CA ARG A 206 5.43 29.04 -6.58
C ARG A 206 6.23 28.66 -5.34
N TRP A 207 5.89 29.20 -4.18
CA TRP A 207 6.55 28.92 -2.91
C TRP A 207 6.43 27.41 -2.57
N ARG A 208 5.25 26.82 -2.73
CA ARG A 208 5.04 25.38 -2.52
C ARG A 208 5.98 24.55 -3.38
N LYS A 209 6.10 24.89 -4.66
CA LYS A 209 7.01 24.20 -5.59
C LYS A 209 8.48 24.33 -5.18
N GLU A 210 8.92 25.54 -4.82
CA GLU A 210 10.27 25.81 -4.30
C GLU A 210 10.55 24.97 -3.05
N GLN A 211 9.60 24.91 -2.10
CA GLN A 211 9.72 24.12 -0.87
C GLN A 211 9.74 22.60 -1.11
N SER A 212 8.93 22.09 -2.04
CA SER A 212 8.95 20.68 -2.42
C SER A 212 10.31 20.29 -3.01
N LEU A 213 10.84 21.08 -3.94
CA LEU A 213 12.15 20.85 -4.54
C LEU A 213 13.26 20.87 -3.49
N GLU A 214 13.31 21.88 -2.63
CA GLU A 214 14.34 22.01 -1.60
C GLU A 214 14.26 20.86 -0.58
N ARG A 215 13.05 20.52 -0.13
CA ARG A 215 12.82 19.41 0.80
C ARG A 215 13.24 18.08 0.18
N THR A 216 12.93 17.85 -1.10
CA THR A 216 13.32 16.63 -1.81
C THR A 216 14.83 16.59 -1.98
N ARG A 217 15.46 17.68 -2.37
CA ARG A 217 16.92 17.79 -2.48
C ARG A 217 17.64 17.40 -1.20
N LEU A 218 17.13 17.87 -0.04
CA LEU A 218 17.76 17.64 1.26
C LEU A 218 17.49 16.23 1.83
N ARG A 219 16.32 15.67 1.60
CA ARG A 219 15.87 14.43 2.28
C ARG A 219 15.88 13.19 1.39
N ARG A 220 15.71 13.38 0.09
CA ARG A 220 15.68 12.34 -0.92
C ARG A 220 16.41 12.81 -2.18
N PRO A 221 17.74 12.95 -2.11
CA PRO A 221 18.55 13.39 -3.25
C PRO A 221 18.39 12.48 -4.47
N ASP A 222 18.17 11.18 -4.27
CA ASP A 222 17.86 10.22 -5.32
C ASP A 222 16.61 10.61 -6.14
N LEU A 223 15.53 11.00 -5.48
CA LEU A 223 14.30 11.46 -6.13
C LEU A 223 14.50 12.84 -6.79
N TYR A 224 15.26 13.72 -6.14
CA TYR A 224 15.54 15.04 -6.68
C TYR A 224 16.33 14.96 -8.00
N GLU A 225 17.38 14.14 -8.04
CA GLU A 225 18.18 13.94 -9.25
C GLU A 225 17.34 13.38 -10.40
N LYS A 226 16.53 12.35 -10.11
CA LYS A 226 15.59 11.77 -11.08
C LYS A 226 14.61 12.83 -11.60
N TYR A 227 14.00 13.59 -10.67
CA TYR A 227 13.04 14.63 -11.02
C TYR A 227 13.64 15.72 -11.92
N MET A 228 14.86 16.19 -11.61
CA MET A 228 15.55 17.22 -12.39
C MET A 228 15.95 16.75 -13.80
N GLN A 229 16.26 15.45 -13.97
CA GLN A 229 16.51 14.85 -15.28
C GLN A 229 15.23 14.84 -16.16
N GLU A 230 14.10 14.49 -15.54
CA GLU A 230 12.79 14.42 -16.23
C GLU A 230 12.17 15.81 -16.46
N HIS A 231 12.54 16.80 -15.62
CA HIS A 231 11.97 18.15 -15.64
C HIS A 231 13.05 19.26 -15.58
N PRO A 232 13.87 19.44 -16.64
CA PRO A 232 14.97 20.43 -16.64
C PRO A 232 14.49 21.87 -16.35
N ASP A 233 13.27 22.21 -16.76
CA ASP A 233 12.66 23.53 -16.52
C ASP A 233 12.41 23.84 -15.04
N ALA A 234 12.45 22.83 -14.17
CA ALA A 234 12.28 23.03 -12.73
C ALA A 234 13.44 23.79 -12.10
N ALA A 235 14.61 23.87 -12.78
CA ALA A 235 15.77 24.65 -12.33
C ALA A 235 15.44 26.11 -12.01
N LYS A 236 14.43 26.70 -12.66
CA LYS A 236 13.97 28.08 -12.39
C LYS A 236 13.38 28.28 -10.97
N TYR A 237 13.04 27.22 -10.27
CA TYR A 237 12.52 27.24 -8.89
C TYR A 237 13.60 26.93 -7.85
N CYS A 238 14.81 26.56 -8.26
CA CYS A 238 15.93 26.29 -7.37
C CYS A 238 16.65 27.60 -7.07
N LYS A 239 16.83 27.91 -5.77
CA LYS A 239 17.63 29.05 -5.29
C LYS A 239 19.00 28.60 -4.88
#